data_c1012ac137bb176d0f4a0b913245b17e
#
_entry.id   c1012ac137bb176d0f4a0b913245b17e
#
_cell.length_a   1.000
_cell.length_b   1.000
_cell.length_c   1.000
_cell.angle_alpha   90.00
_cell.angle_beta   90.00
_cell.angle_gamma   90.00
#
_symmetry.space_group_name_H-M   'P 1'
#
loop_
_entity.id
_entity.type
_entity.pdbx_description
1 polymer ?
#
loop_
_entity_poly.entity_id
_entity_poly.type
_entity_poly.pdbx_seq_one_letter_code
_entity_poly.pdbx_strand_id
1 'polypeptide(L)'
;GKIAIGRIFSGTLKKGMQVAHINRAGAIKKEQLTAVMLFSGLNRMEVDEAHAGDIVAIAGIPDISIGETISDLSDPIPLPTIKIDDPTVKMTFGVNTSPFFGKEGQYTTSRNLRDRLQKELETDVALQVGEVVSSDRWIVSGRGELHLAILIEKMRREGYELEVSRPQVIFRK
;
A
#
# COMPACT_ATOMS: atom_id res chain seq x y z
N GLY A 1 14.74 0.19 -1.20
CA GLY A 1 13.85 0.84 -2.15
C GLY A 1 12.55 0.08 -2.33
N LYS A 2 11.55 0.75 -2.88
CA LYS A 2 10.24 0.15 -3.14
C LYS A 2 10.33 -0.85 -4.29
N ILE A 3 9.73 -2.02 -4.13
CA ILE A 3 9.64 -3.06 -5.16
C ILE A 3 8.18 -3.25 -5.53
N ALA A 4 7.87 -3.18 -6.83
CA ALA A 4 6.54 -3.44 -7.36
C ALA A 4 6.48 -4.85 -7.97
N ILE A 5 5.39 -5.55 -7.72
CA ILE A 5 5.12 -6.89 -8.26
C ILE A 5 3.92 -6.81 -9.19
N GLY A 6 4.04 -7.39 -10.37
CA GLY A 6 2.97 -7.39 -11.36
C GLY A 6 3.19 -8.42 -12.45
N ARG A 7 2.19 -8.51 -13.34
CA ARG A 7 2.23 -9.39 -14.51
C ARG A 7 2.52 -8.56 -15.76
N ILE A 8 3.36 -9.09 -16.63
CA ILE A 8 3.55 -8.56 -17.99
C ILE A 8 2.46 -9.12 -18.88
N PHE A 9 1.62 -8.26 -19.44
CA PHE A 9 0.55 -8.66 -20.36
C PHE A 9 1.01 -8.68 -21.82
N SER A 10 1.92 -7.79 -22.18
CA SER A 10 2.51 -7.75 -23.51
C SER A 10 3.91 -7.15 -23.48
N GLY A 11 4.75 -7.54 -24.44
CA GLY A 11 6.08 -7.00 -24.59
C GLY A 11 7.12 -7.60 -23.65
N THR A 12 8.21 -6.87 -23.45
CA THR A 12 9.38 -7.28 -22.69
C THR A 12 9.83 -6.16 -21.77
N LEU A 13 10.16 -6.48 -20.54
CA LEU A 13 10.86 -5.58 -19.60
C LEU A 13 12.33 -5.95 -19.52
N LYS A 14 13.20 -4.95 -19.58
CA LYS A 14 14.66 -5.10 -19.48
C LYS A 14 15.21 -4.25 -18.35
N LYS A 15 16.23 -4.76 -17.67
CA LYS A 15 17.00 -3.99 -16.69
C LYS A 15 17.59 -2.74 -17.36
N GLY A 16 17.46 -1.59 -16.71
CA GLY A 16 17.93 -0.30 -17.24
C GLY A 16 17.01 0.36 -18.26
N MET A 17 15.92 -0.30 -18.64
CA MET A 17 14.94 0.23 -19.59
C MET A 17 14.20 1.44 -19.03
N GLN A 18 13.94 2.43 -19.89
CA GLN A 18 13.05 3.54 -19.58
C GLN A 18 11.60 3.13 -19.87
N VAL A 19 10.71 3.43 -18.94
CA VAL A 19 9.30 3.05 -19.01
C VAL A 19 8.40 4.24 -18.68
N ALA A 20 7.13 4.15 -19.10
CA ALA A 20 6.09 5.05 -18.67
C ALA A 20 5.38 4.48 -17.44
N HIS A 21 5.39 5.23 -16.34
CA HIS A 21 4.60 4.96 -15.16
C HIS A 21 3.30 5.74 -15.26
N ILE A 22 2.19 5.04 -15.37
CA ILE A 22 0.85 5.62 -15.50
C ILE A 22 0.11 5.42 -14.18
N ASN A 23 -0.21 6.51 -13.50
CA ASN A 23 -0.93 6.44 -12.23
C ASN A 23 -2.45 6.25 -12.46
N ARG A 24 -3.19 6.09 -11.37
CA ARG A 24 -4.66 5.89 -11.42
C ARG A 24 -5.41 7.06 -12.03
N ALA A 25 -4.89 8.27 -11.92
CA ALA A 25 -5.46 9.45 -12.53
C ALA A 25 -5.13 9.59 -14.02
N GLY A 26 -4.31 8.70 -14.57
CA GLY A 26 -3.87 8.72 -15.96
C GLY A 26 -2.64 9.59 -16.21
N ALA A 27 -2.04 10.17 -15.20
CA ALA A 27 -0.81 10.93 -15.35
C ALA A 27 0.37 10.01 -15.67
N ILE A 28 1.22 10.42 -16.59
CA ILE A 28 2.33 9.63 -17.11
C ILE A 28 3.64 10.26 -16.65
N LYS A 29 4.50 9.42 -16.09
CA LYS A 29 5.83 9.80 -15.62
C LYS A 29 6.87 8.88 -16.24
N LYS A 30 7.97 9.44 -16.70
CA LYS A 30 9.10 8.67 -17.22
C LYS A 30 9.94 8.18 -16.05
N GLU A 31 10.19 6.87 -16.00
CA GLU A 31 11.01 6.21 -14.99
C GLU A 31 12.00 5.24 -15.63
N GLN A 32 13.02 4.85 -14.88
CA GLN A 32 14.01 3.88 -15.32
C GLN A 32 14.02 2.68 -14.37
N LEU A 33 13.93 1.48 -14.92
CA LEU A 33 14.03 0.25 -14.15
C LEU A 33 15.48 0.03 -13.70
N THR A 34 15.69 -0.11 -12.41
CA THR A 34 17.02 -0.40 -11.84
C THR A 34 17.25 -1.91 -11.66
N ALA A 35 16.18 -2.68 -11.52
CA ALA A 35 16.23 -4.12 -11.44
C ALA A 35 14.95 -4.76 -11.98
N VAL A 36 15.09 -5.92 -12.58
CA VAL A 36 14.00 -6.82 -12.98
C VAL A 36 14.28 -8.19 -12.38
N MET A 37 13.30 -8.76 -11.70
CA MET A 37 13.43 -10.03 -10.99
C MET A 37 12.29 -10.97 -11.35
N LEU A 38 12.60 -12.25 -11.48
CA LEU A 38 11.62 -13.34 -11.57
C LEU A 38 11.56 -14.10 -10.24
N PHE A 39 10.46 -14.81 -10.02
CA PHE A 39 10.30 -15.65 -8.84
C PHE A 39 10.70 -17.09 -9.14
N SER A 40 11.53 -17.66 -8.26
CA SER A 40 11.86 -19.08 -8.21
C SER A 40 11.44 -19.62 -6.84
N GLY A 41 10.23 -20.20 -6.77
CA GLY A 41 9.59 -20.51 -5.49
C GLY A 41 9.31 -19.24 -4.68
N LEU A 42 9.83 -19.15 -3.45
CA LEU A 42 9.71 -17.97 -2.59
C LEU A 42 10.84 -16.95 -2.80
N ASN A 43 11.85 -17.30 -3.58
CA ASN A 43 13.01 -16.45 -3.82
C ASN A 43 12.84 -15.61 -5.08
N ARG A 44 13.41 -14.41 -5.06
CA ARG A 44 13.52 -13.55 -6.22
C ARG A 44 14.90 -13.68 -6.82
N MET A 45 14.96 -13.75 -8.15
CA MET A 45 16.20 -13.87 -8.91
C MET A 45 16.29 -12.72 -9.91
N GLU A 46 17.37 -11.93 -9.86
CA GLU A 46 17.60 -10.91 -10.87
C GLU A 46 17.79 -11.52 -12.24
N VAL A 47 17.17 -10.88 -13.24
CA VAL A 47 17.27 -11.25 -14.65
C VAL A 47 17.49 -9.99 -15.50
N ASP A 48 18.06 -10.18 -16.70
CA ASP A 48 18.26 -9.07 -17.62
C ASP A 48 16.96 -8.66 -18.32
N GLU A 49 16.07 -9.61 -18.56
CA GLU A 49 14.77 -9.36 -19.20
C GLU A 49 13.69 -10.34 -18.73
N ALA A 50 12.44 -9.90 -18.84
CA ALA A 50 11.25 -10.70 -18.58
C ALA A 50 10.22 -10.44 -19.68
N HIS A 51 9.33 -11.41 -19.93
CA HIS A 51 8.45 -11.44 -21.09
C HIS A 51 6.98 -11.53 -20.70
N ALA A 52 6.11 -11.30 -21.68
CA ALA A 52 4.67 -11.44 -21.53
C ALA A 52 4.29 -12.78 -20.90
N GLY A 53 3.42 -12.77 -19.91
CA GLY A 53 3.02 -13.91 -19.11
C GLY A 53 3.79 -14.09 -17.80
N ASP A 54 4.97 -13.47 -17.67
CA ASP A 54 5.77 -13.54 -16.46
C ASP A 54 5.19 -12.67 -15.35
N ILE A 55 5.31 -13.15 -14.12
CA ILE A 55 5.14 -12.34 -12.91
C ILE A 55 6.50 -11.85 -12.48
N VAL A 56 6.65 -10.52 -12.41
CA VAL A 56 7.92 -9.87 -12.14
C VAL A 56 7.89 -9.00 -10.90
N ALA A 57 9.04 -8.82 -10.29
CA ALA A 57 9.32 -7.76 -9.34
C ALA A 57 10.25 -6.75 -9.99
N ILE A 58 9.91 -5.47 -9.91
CA ILE A 58 10.70 -4.38 -10.49
C ILE A 58 11.06 -3.35 -9.44
N ALA A 59 12.23 -2.72 -9.62
CA ALA A 59 12.70 -1.61 -8.81
C ALA A 59 13.01 -0.41 -9.70
N GLY A 60 13.02 0.78 -9.12
CA GLY A 60 13.33 2.03 -9.82
C GLY A 60 12.16 3.00 -9.97
N ILE A 61 10.99 2.66 -9.44
CA ILE A 61 9.78 3.50 -9.49
C ILE A 61 9.33 3.82 -8.07
N PRO A 62 9.81 4.93 -7.48
CA PRO A 62 9.60 5.22 -6.06
C PRO A 62 8.15 5.50 -5.69
N ASP A 63 7.37 6.07 -6.61
CA ASP A 63 6.01 6.52 -6.36
C ASP A 63 4.93 5.52 -6.80
N ILE A 64 5.33 4.30 -7.19
CA ILE A 64 4.38 3.31 -7.67
C ILE A 64 3.42 2.84 -6.58
N SER A 65 2.16 2.69 -6.94
CA SER A 65 1.10 2.16 -6.08
C SER A 65 0.36 1.00 -6.78
N ILE A 66 -0.34 0.21 -5.99
CA ILE A 66 -1.13 -0.91 -6.49
C ILE A 66 -2.21 -0.43 -7.48
N GLY A 67 -2.35 -1.13 -8.59
CA GLY A 67 -3.35 -0.82 -9.62
C GLY A 67 -2.87 0.16 -10.69
N GLU A 68 -1.63 0.61 -10.61
CA GLU A 68 -1.01 1.46 -11.63
C GLU A 68 -0.37 0.61 -12.73
N THR A 69 -0.05 1.25 -13.85
CA THR A 69 0.48 0.59 -15.05
C THR A 69 1.90 1.01 -15.34
N ILE A 70 2.72 0.05 -15.75
CA ILE A 70 4.00 0.29 -16.40
C ILE A 70 3.84 -0.06 -17.88
N SER A 71 4.17 0.87 -18.75
CA SER A 71 3.95 0.74 -20.18
C SER A 71 5.16 1.18 -21.01
N ASP A 72 5.09 0.92 -22.30
CA ASP A 72 6.06 1.43 -23.26
C ASP A 72 6.05 2.96 -23.26
N LEU A 73 7.23 3.55 -23.18
CA LEU A 73 7.38 5.00 -23.17
C LEU A 73 6.97 5.66 -24.49
N SER A 74 7.14 4.96 -25.61
CA SER A 74 6.80 5.45 -26.94
C SER A 74 5.29 5.41 -27.25
N ASP A 75 4.56 4.50 -26.60
CA ASP A 75 3.11 4.32 -26.76
C ASP A 75 2.47 3.91 -25.42
N PRO A 76 2.35 4.85 -24.46
CA PRO A 76 1.85 4.53 -23.14
C PRO A 76 0.36 4.22 -23.17
N ILE A 77 0.01 2.97 -22.86
CA ILE A 77 -1.37 2.49 -22.79
C ILE A 77 -1.67 2.01 -21.37
N PRO A 78 -2.59 2.69 -20.64
CA PRO A 78 -2.97 2.21 -19.31
C PRO A 78 -3.82 0.94 -19.41
N LEU A 79 -3.55 0.00 -18.51
CA LEU A 79 -4.43 -1.13 -18.28
C LEU A 79 -5.64 -0.69 -17.42
N PRO A 80 -6.77 -1.43 -17.47
CA PRO A 80 -7.90 -1.12 -16.62
C PRO A 80 -7.47 -1.10 -15.14
N THR A 81 -7.88 -0.06 -14.41
CA THR A 81 -7.59 0.03 -12.98
C THR A 81 -8.39 -1.01 -12.20
N ILE A 82 -7.79 -1.52 -11.13
CA ILE A 82 -8.49 -2.43 -10.21
C ILE A 82 -9.59 -1.63 -9.52
N LYS A 83 -10.84 -2.12 -9.63
CA LYS A 83 -11.97 -1.53 -8.90
C LYS A 83 -11.82 -1.85 -7.42
N ILE A 84 -11.83 -0.81 -6.59
CA ILE A 84 -11.78 -0.92 -5.13
C ILE A 84 -13.14 -0.53 -4.61
N ASP A 85 -13.72 -1.39 -3.78
CA ASP A 85 -14.98 -1.08 -3.11
C ASP A 85 -14.78 0.06 -2.09
N ASP A 86 -15.78 0.92 -1.98
CA ASP A 86 -15.78 1.97 -0.97
C ASP A 86 -15.82 1.37 0.43
N PRO A 87 -15.18 2.01 1.41
CA PRO A 87 -15.22 1.54 2.79
C PRO A 87 -16.64 1.55 3.36
N THR A 88 -16.96 0.58 4.21
CA THR A 88 -18.27 0.45 4.84
C THR A 88 -18.24 0.68 6.34
N VAL A 89 -17.07 0.60 6.96
CA VAL A 89 -16.88 0.76 8.41
C VAL A 89 -15.72 1.70 8.69
N LYS A 90 -15.85 2.51 9.72
CA LYS A 90 -14.80 3.40 10.21
C LYS A 90 -14.58 3.23 11.71
N MET A 91 -13.35 3.43 12.15
CA MET A 91 -12.94 3.48 13.54
C MET A 91 -11.97 4.64 13.75
N THR A 92 -11.89 5.15 14.97
CA THR A 92 -10.83 6.09 15.36
C THR A 92 -9.67 5.31 15.96
N PHE A 93 -8.47 5.52 15.44
CA PHE A 93 -7.22 5.02 16.00
C PHE A 93 -6.46 6.19 16.61
N GLY A 94 -5.93 6.01 17.79
CA GLY A 94 -5.20 7.07 18.49
C GLY A 94 -4.16 6.57 19.48
N VAL A 95 -3.43 7.52 20.03
CA VAL A 95 -2.48 7.25 21.10
C VAL A 95 -3.26 6.81 22.35
N ASN A 96 -2.75 5.79 23.05
CA ASN A 96 -3.34 5.32 24.29
C ASN A 96 -3.20 6.40 25.38
N THR A 97 -4.33 6.89 25.88
CA THR A 97 -4.41 7.90 26.94
C THR A 97 -4.76 7.31 28.31
N SER A 98 -4.84 5.97 28.40
CA SER A 98 -5.16 5.29 29.64
C SER A 98 -4.02 5.33 30.66
N PRO A 99 -4.27 5.04 31.96
CA PRO A 99 -3.25 4.91 32.98
C PRO A 99 -2.20 3.81 32.68
N PHE A 100 -2.50 2.91 31.75
CA PHE A 100 -1.61 1.83 31.31
C PHE A 100 -0.71 2.20 30.13
N PHE A 101 -0.65 3.47 29.76
CA PHE A 101 0.22 3.99 28.71
C PHE A 101 1.67 3.53 28.89
N GLY A 102 2.26 3.02 27.81
CA GLY A 102 3.65 2.58 27.80
C GLY A 102 3.92 1.20 28.42
N LYS A 103 2.88 0.49 28.86
CA LYS A 103 3.03 -0.82 29.51
C LYS A 103 2.81 -2.03 28.60
N GLU A 104 2.10 -1.84 27.50
CA GLU A 104 1.68 -2.93 26.62
C GLU A 104 2.46 -2.99 25.30
N GLY A 105 3.07 -1.88 24.89
CA GLY A 105 3.76 -1.79 23.60
C GLY A 105 5.02 -0.96 23.63
N GLN A 106 5.86 -1.16 22.63
CA GLN A 106 7.12 -0.47 22.43
C GLN A 106 6.92 0.86 21.67
N TYR A 107 5.97 0.91 20.74
CA TYR A 107 5.69 2.07 19.90
C TYR A 107 4.43 2.77 20.40
N THR A 108 4.61 3.89 21.09
CA THR A 108 3.54 4.58 21.84
C THR A 108 3.23 5.99 21.36
N THR A 109 4.05 6.54 20.47
CA THR A 109 3.91 7.92 20.01
C THR A 109 2.95 8.07 18.83
N SER A 110 2.38 9.26 18.65
CA SER A 110 1.55 9.57 17.48
C SER A 110 2.32 9.45 16.17
N ARG A 111 3.59 9.81 16.17
CA ARG A 111 4.46 9.66 15.01
C ARG A 111 4.62 8.18 14.61
N ASN A 112 4.90 7.30 15.58
CA ASN A 112 5.00 5.87 15.33
C ASN A 112 3.72 5.32 14.70
N LEU A 113 2.57 5.70 15.25
CA LEU A 113 1.26 5.26 14.79
C LEU A 113 0.96 5.76 13.38
N ARG A 114 1.21 7.03 13.10
CA ARG A 114 1.06 7.63 11.78
C ARG A 114 1.92 6.92 10.73
N ASP A 115 3.20 6.74 11.03
CA ASP A 115 4.15 6.12 10.09
C ASP A 115 3.73 4.68 9.78
N ARG A 116 3.23 3.95 10.78
CA ARG A 116 2.72 2.58 10.58
C ARG A 116 1.45 2.54 9.72
N LEU A 117 0.51 3.45 9.93
CA LEU A 117 -0.69 3.56 9.11
C LEU A 117 -0.37 3.93 7.67
N GLN A 118 0.56 4.85 7.45
CA GLN A 118 1.03 5.19 6.11
C GLN A 118 1.68 4.00 5.40
N LYS A 119 2.45 3.21 6.13
CA LYS A 119 3.04 1.98 5.59
C LYS A 119 1.98 0.95 5.18
N GLU A 120 0.92 0.81 5.96
CA GLU A 120 -0.18 -0.10 5.61
C GLU A 120 -0.91 0.33 4.34
N LEU A 121 -1.07 1.63 4.10
CA LEU A 121 -1.67 2.17 2.88
C LEU A 121 -0.91 1.80 1.61
N GLU A 122 0.38 1.49 1.70
CA GLU A 122 1.18 1.08 0.54
C GLU A 122 0.75 -0.28 -0.01
N THR A 123 0.22 -1.16 0.82
CA THR A 123 -0.15 -2.53 0.46
C THR A 123 -1.63 -2.83 0.58
N ASP A 124 -2.38 -2.08 1.36
CA ASP A 124 -3.82 -2.25 1.55
C ASP A 124 -4.60 -1.14 0.84
N VAL A 125 -5.03 -1.42 -0.36
CA VAL A 125 -5.74 -0.45 -1.21
C VAL A 125 -7.18 -0.17 -0.76
N ALA A 126 -7.76 -1.04 0.06
CA ALA A 126 -9.11 -0.87 0.60
C ALA A 126 -9.15 -0.04 1.89
N LEU A 127 -7.98 0.26 2.46
CA LEU A 127 -7.85 1.06 3.66
C LEU A 127 -7.80 2.55 3.33
N GLN A 128 -8.50 3.36 4.11
CA GLN A 128 -8.42 4.82 4.05
C GLN A 128 -8.09 5.38 5.44
N VAL A 129 -7.18 6.33 5.50
CA VAL A 129 -6.76 7.00 6.73
C VAL A 129 -6.89 8.51 6.55
N GLY A 130 -7.70 9.12 7.40
CA GLY A 130 -7.88 10.58 7.45
C GLY A 130 -7.52 11.13 8.82
N GLU A 131 -7.09 12.39 8.86
CA GLU A 131 -6.88 13.09 10.12
C GLU A 131 -8.23 13.45 10.75
N VAL A 132 -8.32 13.26 12.05
CA VAL A 132 -9.46 13.71 12.86
C VAL A 132 -9.11 15.06 13.50
N VAL A 133 -9.90 15.51 14.42
CA VAL A 133 -9.83 16.80 15.13
C VAL A 133 -8.51 17.05 15.85
N SER A 134 -7.68 16.04 16.10
CA SER A 134 -6.38 16.19 16.79
C SER A 134 -5.26 15.46 16.07
N SER A 135 -4.03 15.93 16.24
CA SER A 135 -2.82 15.41 15.57
C SER A 135 -2.42 13.98 15.96
N ASP A 136 -3.06 13.41 16.98
CA ASP A 136 -2.76 12.09 17.53
C ASP A 136 -3.89 11.07 17.37
N ARG A 137 -4.91 11.40 16.56
CA ARG A 137 -6.07 10.54 16.28
C ARG A 137 -6.42 10.57 14.80
N TRP A 138 -6.72 9.39 14.24
CA TRP A 138 -7.06 9.20 12.82
C TRP A 138 -8.35 8.42 12.68
N ILE A 139 -9.16 8.80 11.68
CA ILE A 139 -10.26 7.97 11.21
C ILE A 139 -9.68 6.94 10.24
N VAL A 140 -9.83 5.67 10.57
CA VAL A 140 -9.42 4.55 9.73
C VAL A 140 -10.67 3.85 9.21
N SER A 141 -10.80 3.77 7.89
CA SER A 141 -11.97 3.18 7.22
C SER A 141 -11.55 1.96 6.41
N GLY A 142 -12.38 0.95 6.40
CA GLY A 142 -12.10 -0.31 5.71
C GLY A 142 -13.36 -1.00 5.18
N ARG A 143 -13.17 -2.18 4.61
CA ARG A 143 -14.23 -2.99 3.99
C ARG A 143 -15.27 -3.52 4.99
N GLY A 144 -14.88 -3.67 6.25
CA GLY A 144 -15.73 -4.19 7.31
C GLY A 144 -14.98 -4.28 8.63
N GLU A 145 -15.70 -4.70 9.68
CA GLU A 145 -15.11 -4.82 11.03
C GLU A 145 -13.92 -5.78 11.08
N LEU A 146 -14.01 -6.90 10.40
CA LEU A 146 -12.94 -7.91 10.39
C LEU A 146 -11.66 -7.34 9.77
N HIS A 147 -11.77 -6.57 8.69
CA HIS A 147 -10.63 -5.92 8.04
C HIS A 147 -9.85 -5.03 9.04
N LEU A 148 -10.58 -4.18 9.78
CA LEU A 148 -9.99 -3.29 10.77
C LEU A 148 -9.49 -4.04 12.01
N ALA A 149 -10.20 -5.08 12.45
CA ALA A 149 -9.78 -5.92 13.58
C ALA A 149 -8.46 -6.65 13.29
N ILE A 150 -8.27 -7.15 12.08
CA ILE A 150 -7.02 -7.78 11.65
C ILE A 150 -5.86 -6.78 11.66
N LEU A 151 -6.09 -5.55 11.18
CA LEU A 151 -5.08 -4.50 11.22
C LEU A 151 -4.68 -4.15 12.65
N ILE A 152 -5.65 -3.99 13.55
CA ILE A 152 -5.40 -3.70 14.96
C ILE A 152 -4.57 -4.81 15.61
N GLU A 153 -4.94 -6.06 15.41
CA GLU A 153 -4.22 -7.20 15.96
C GLU A 153 -2.79 -7.28 15.43
N LYS A 154 -2.61 -7.09 14.13
CA LYS A 154 -1.31 -7.05 13.48
C LYS A 154 -0.42 -5.96 14.06
N MET A 155 -0.93 -4.74 14.24
CA MET A 155 -0.19 -3.63 14.83
C MET A 155 0.20 -3.93 16.28
N ARG A 156 -0.70 -4.49 17.08
CA ARG A 156 -0.40 -4.88 18.47
C ARG A 156 0.68 -5.95 18.55
N ARG A 157 0.66 -6.93 17.67
CA ARG A 157 1.72 -7.96 17.57
C ARG A 157 3.08 -7.38 17.18
N GLU A 158 3.09 -6.32 16.39
CA GLU A 158 4.31 -5.60 16.02
C GLU A 158 4.85 -4.69 17.13
N GLY A 159 4.13 -4.57 18.25
CA GLY A 159 4.52 -3.76 19.41
C GLY A 159 3.93 -2.35 19.47
N TYR A 160 2.95 -2.05 18.62
CA TYR A 160 2.24 -0.77 18.67
C TYR A 160 1.18 -0.78 19.77
N GLU A 161 1.16 0.28 20.56
CA GLU A 161 0.15 0.54 21.56
C GLU A 161 -0.80 1.60 21.04
N LEU A 162 -2.08 1.28 20.92
CA LEU A 162 -3.09 2.18 20.37
C LEU A 162 -4.42 2.03 21.07
N GLU A 163 -5.17 3.12 21.09
CA GLU A 163 -6.55 3.19 21.55
C GLU A 163 -7.46 3.23 20.32
N VAL A 164 -8.54 2.44 20.34
CA VAL A 164 -9.47 2.36 19.22
C VAL A 164 -10.90 2.62 19.70
N SER A 165 -11.69 3.29 18.87
CA SER A 165 -13.11 3.47 19.09
C SER A 165 -13.91 2.23 18.68
N ARG A 166 -15.21 2.22 18.99
CA ARG A 166 -16.12 1.23 18.44
C ARG A 166 -16.27 1.42 16.91
N PRO A 167 -16.47 0.34 16.16
CA PRO A 167 -16.78 0.43 14.74
C PRO A 167 -18.08 1.20 14.49
N GLN A 168 -18.06 2.01 13.44
CA GLN A 168 -19.24 2.77 12.99
C GLN A 168 -19.49 2.45 11.53
N VAL A 169 -20.73 2.19 11.17
CA VAL A 169 -21.13 1.96 9.77
C VAL A 169 -21.14 3.29 9.02
N ILE A 170 -20.59 3.28 7.82
CA ILE A 170 -20.64 4.42 6.90
C ILE A 170 -21.90 4.30 6.08
N PHE A 171 -22.83 5.22 6.25
CA PHE A 171 -24.06 5.29 5.46
C PHE A 171 -23.78 6.09 4.17
N ARG A 172 -24.18 5.52 3.04
CA ARG A 172 -24.23 6.25 1.77
C ARG A 172 -25.51 7.08 1.71
N LYS A 173 -25.37 8.31 1.29
CA LYS A 173 -26.52 9.16 0.93
C LYS A 173 -26.88 8.90 -0.53
#